data_49deddb99f07b587ee3ec1b6be1bb668
#
_entry.id   49deddb99f07b587ee3ec1b6be1bb668
#
_cell.length_a   1.000
_cell.length_b   1.000
_cell.length_c   1.000
_cell.angle_alpha   90.00
_cell.angle_beta   90.00
_cell.angle_gamma   90.00
#
_symmetry.space_group_name_H-M   'P 1'
#
loop_
_entity.id
_entity.type
_entity.pdbx_description
1 polymer ?
#
loop_
_entity_poly.entity_id
_entity_poly.type
_entity_poly.pdbx_seq_one_letter_code
_entity_poly.pdbx_strand_id
1 'polypeptide(L)'
;MSDIWHVLSVILVVLIPMALMVLGAARWAGYLRGPASLSPSHRRMLEKYALPYQRTASKDRPRFEHIVAQFIADKEWQGAGIGVAEEMKVLVAATAAQLLFGFDDVRLDHFERIILHPDSYRSGRKGTLHQGEVRPTAGVIMVSWGDLLRGYGNPRDGHNVGLHELAHALWFEHKLSEDKAPFLHPELLQRWIDHADGEIERIRNGRSRLFREYAGTNQAEFFAVAVEYFFERPGEFNAELPELYTVLCGMLNQFPDKASLS
;
A
#
# COMPACT_ATOMS: atom_id res chain seq x y z
N MET A 1 -19.31 -0.04 -50.54
CA MET A 1 -19.43 0.94 -49.43
C MET A 1 -20.47 0.56 -48.38
N SER A 2 -21.55 -0.14 -48.74
CA SER A 2 -22.60 -0.67 -47.84
C SER A 2 -22.05 -1.62 -46.75
N ASP A 3 -21.14 -2.51 -47.13
CA ASP A 3 -20.67 -3.59 -46.26
C ASP A 3 -19.80 -3.12 -45.09
N ILE A 4 -19.03 -2.01 -45.27
CA ILE A 4 -18.23 -1.42 -44.22
C ILE A 4 -19.13 -0.79 -43.13
N TRP A 5 -20.22 -0.16 -43.51
CA TRP A 5 -21.16 0.42 -42.56
C TRP A 5 -21.92 -0.64 -41.76
N HIS A 6 -22.24 -1.78 -42.38
CA HIS A 6 -22.82 -2.93 -41.66
C HIS A 6 -21.84 -3.53 -40.66
N VAL A 7 -20.58 -3.72 -41.04
CA VAL A 7 -19.53 -4.22 -40.09
C VAL A 7 -19.32 -3.25 -38.95
N LEU A 8 -19.20 -1.96 -39.21
CA LEU A 8 -19.05 -0.94 -38.17
C LEU A 8 -20.27 -0.87 -37.24
N SER A 9 -21.48 -1.00 -37.77
CA SER A 9 -22.70 -1.02 -36.95
C SER A 9 -22.76 -2.25 -36.02
N VAL A 10 -22.36 -3.42 -36.50
CA VAL A 10 -22.30 -4.65 -35.68
C VAL A 10 -21.26 -4.51 -34.57
N ILE A 11 -20.09 -3.94 -34.86
CA ILE A 11 -19.06 -3.71 -33.87
C ILE A 11 -19.58 -2.74 -32.79
N LEU A 12 -20.14 -1.61 -33.19
CA LEU A 12 -20.54 -0.54 -32.28
C LEU A 12 -21.79 -0.91 -31.46
N VAL A 13 -22.76 -1.58 -32.04
CA VAL A 13 -24.06 -1.85 -31.40
C VAL A 13 -24.10 -3.21 -30.70
N VAL A 14 -23.29 -4.18 -31.11
CA VAL A 14 -23.34 -5.53 -30.54
C VAL A 14 -22.05 -5.88 -29.78
N LEU A 15 -20.89 -5.74 -30.41
CA LEU A 15 -19.65 -6.24 -29.82
C LEU A 15 -19.13 -5.36 -28.66
N ILE A 16 -19.26 -4.04 -28.76
CA ILE A 16 -18.83 -3.15 -27.68
C ILE A 16 -19.72 -3.31 -26.43
N PRO A 17 -21.07 -3.28 -26.52
CA PRO A 17 -21.91 -3.52 -25.35
C PRO A 17 -21.74 -4.91 -24.76
N MET A 18 -21.54 -5.95 -25.60
CA MET A 18 -21.29 -7.30 -25.13
C MET A 18 -19.95 -7.42 -24.41
N ALA A 19 -18.90 -6.78 -24.89
CA ALA A 19 -17.61 -6.72 -24.21
C ALA A 19 -17.72 -5.97 -22.88
N LEU A 20 -18.45 -4.83 -22.84
CA LEU A 20 -18.71 -4.10 -21.60
C LEU A 20 -19.58 -4.88 -20.62
N MET A 21 -20.54 -5.69 -21.12
CA MET A 21 -21.35 -6.58 -20.30
C MET A 21 -20.53 -7.73 -19.70
N VAL A 22 -19.62 -8.31 -20.47
CA VAL A 22 -18.69 -9.37 -20.01
C VAL A 22 -17.71 -8.81 -18.99
N LEU A 23 -17.15 -7.62 -19.23
CA LEU A 23 -16.27 -6.93 -18.29
C LEU A 23 -17.04 -6.52 -17.01
N GLY A 24 -18.26 -6.04 -17.16
CA GLY A 24 -19.15 -5.74 -16.04
C GLY A 24 -19.53 -7.00 -15.24
N ALA A 25 -19.83 -8.11 -15.92
CA ALA A 25 -20.15 -9.38 -15.27
C ALA A 25 -18.94 -10.00 -14.58
N ALA A 26 -17.74 -9.88 -15.14
CA ALA A 26 -16.50 -10.30 -14.48
C ALA A 26 -16.20 -9.49 -13.24
N ARG A 27 -16.47 -8.19 -13.28
CA ARG A 27 -16.35 -7.28 -12.12
C ARG A 27 -17.44 -7.58 -11.07
N TRP A 28 -18.67 -7.88 -11.48
CA TRP A 28 -19.78 -8.32 -10.63
C TRP A 28 -19.54 -9.70 -10.02
N ALA A 29 -18.95 -10.63 -10.77
CA ALA A 29 -18.57 -11.95 -10.25
C ALA A 29 -17.47 -11.86 -9.18
N GLY A 30 -16.58 -10.87 -9.26
CA GLY A 30 -15.66 -10.51 -8.17
C GLY A 30 -16.38 -10.02 -6.91
N TYR A 31 -17.46 -9.25 -7.07
CA TYR A 31 -18.29 -8.76 -5.97
C TYR A 31 -19.18 -9.85 -5.34
N LEU A 32 -19.56 -10.88 -6.12
CA LEU A 32 -20.33 -12.04 -5.67
C LEU A 32 -19.46 -13.17 -5.08
N ARG A 33 -18.13 -13.08 -5.19
CA ARG A 33 -17.24 -13.94 -4.41
C ARG A 33 -17.43 -13.54 -2.95
N GLY A 34 -17.98 -14.45 -2.17
CA GLY A 34 -18.10 -14.27 -0.71
C GLY A 34 -16.75 -13.86 -0.11
N PRO A 35 -16.72 -13.39 1.15
CA PRO A 35 -15.53 -12.82 1.74
C PRO A 35 -14.34 -13.75 1.51
N ALA A 36 -13.28 -13.23 0.90
CA ALA A 36 -12.08 -14.00 0.62
C ALA A 36 -11.57 -14.60 1.94
N SER A 37 -11.54 -15.92 2.02
CA SER A 37 -11.03 -16.62 3.20
C SER A 37 -9.56 -16.97 2.99
N LEU A 38 -8.75 -16.70 4.00
CA LEU A 38 -7.33 -17.05 3.96
C LEU A 38 -7.15 -18.56 3.99
N SER A 39 -6.35 -19.12 3.08
CA SER A 39 -6.04 -20.54 3.07
C SER A 39 -5.23 -20.96 4.30
N PRO A 40 -5.34 -22.22 4.77
CA PRO A 40 -4.52 -22.69 5.89
C PRO A 40 -3.01 -22.59 5.63
N SER A 41 -2.58 -22.70 4.37
CA SER A 41 -1.16 -22.52 4.01
C SER A 41 -0.72 -21.06 4.14
N HIS A 42 -1.54 -20.11 3.70
CA HIS A 42 -1.25 -18.67 3.86
C HIS A 42 -1.22 -18.27 5.35
N ARG A 43 -2.15 -18.80 6.17
CA ARG A 43 -2.13 -18.54 7.62
C ARG A 43 -0.82 -19.01 8.26
N ARG A 44 -0.33 -20.22 7.93
CA ARG A 44 0.96 -20.71 8.40
C ARG A 44 2.13 -19.82 7.98
N MET A 45 2.09 -19.23 6.77
CA MET A 45 3.09 -18.27 6.32
C MET A 45 3.05 -16.97 7.15
N LEU A 46 1.85 -16.44 7.45
CA LEU A 46 1.70 -15.29 8.34
C LEU A 46 2.24 -15.58 9.75
N GLU A 47 1.88 -16.72 10.32
CA GLU A 47 2.35 -17.14 11.65
C GLU A 47 3.86 -17.26 11.72
N LYS A 48 4.49 -17.70 10.63
CA LYS A 48 5.93 -17.97 10.61
C LYS A 48 6.76 -16.72 10.26
N TYR A 49 6.30 -15.89 9.35
CA TYR A 49 7.13 -14.86 8.73
C TYR A 49 6.64 -13.43 8.94
N ALA A 50 5.35 -13.22 9.20
CA ALA A 50 4.78 -11.87 9.27
C ALA A 50 4.72 -11.36 10.72
N LEU A 51 5.75 -10.62 11.14
CA LEU A 51 5.80 -10.01 12.46
C LEU A 51 4.56 -9.15 12.80
N PRO A 52 3.99 -8.35 11.87
CA PRO A 52 2.75 -7.62 12.13
C PRO A 52 1.60 -8.53 12.55
N TYR A 53 1.43 -9.67 11.87
CA TYR A 53 0.42 -10.66 12.22
C TYR A 53 0.67 -11.32 13.58
N GLN A 54 1.93 -11.66 13.87
CA GLN A 54 2.31 -12.26 15.16
C GLN A 54 1.99 -11.34 16.34
N ARG A 55 2.15 -10.04 16.16
CA ARG A 55 1.83 -9.00 17.17
C ARG A 55 0.34 -8.65 17.25
N THR A 56 -0.45 -9.05 16.26
CA THR A 56 -1.89 -8.80 16.25
C THR A 56 -2.58 -9.64 17.33
N ALA A 57 -3.39 -9.00 18.17
CA ALA A 57 -4.16 -9.66 19.21
C ALA A 57 -5.07 -10.75 18.62
N SER A 58 -5.25 -11.87 19.31
CA SER A 58 -5.99 -13.03 18.78
C SER A 58 -7.41 -12.69 18.31
N LYS A 59 -8.08 -11.75 18.98
CA LYS A 59 -9.43 -11.26 18.60
C LYS A 59 -9.44 -10.52 17.27
N ASP A 60 -8.33 -9.91 16.88
CA ASP A 60 -8.17 -9.04 15.72
C ASP A 60 -7.56 -9.79 14.50
N ARG A 61 -7.01 -11.00 14.72
CA ARG A 61 -6.45 -11.82 13.64
C ARG A 61 -7.42 -12.14 12.50
N PRO A 62 -8.71 -12.44 12.76
CA PRO A 62 -9.66 -12.67 11.66
C PRO A 62 -9.78 -11.47 10.71
N ARG A 63 -9.75 -10.23 11.24
CA ARG A 63 -9.75 -9.00 10.43
C ARG A 63 -8.47 -8.88 9.62
N PHE A 64 -7.31 -9.11 10.22
CA PHE A 64 -6.02 -9.10 9.52
C PHE A 64 -6.00 -10.12 8.38
N GLU A 65 -6.41 -11.36 8.65
CA GLU A 65 -6.50 -12.43 7.66
C GLU A 65 -7.46 -12.09 6.51
N HIS A 66 -8.58 -11.44 6.83
CA HIS A 66 -9.53 -10.98 5.82
C HIS A 66 -8.90 -9.95 4.87
N ILE A 67 -8.20 -8.95 5.41
CA ILE A 67 -7.53 -7.93 4.59
C ILE A 67 -6.44 -8.57 3.70
N VAL A 68 -5.64 -9.50 4.26
CA VAL A 68 -4.63 -10.24 3.48
C VAL A 68 -5.26 -11.03 2.35
N ALA A 69 -6.31 -11.81 2.64
CA ALA A 69 -6.99 -12.64 1.65
C ALA A 69 -7.61 -11.79 0.54
N GLN A 70 -8.21 -10.67 0.90
CA GLN A 70 -8.81 -9.74 -0.03
C GLN A 70 -7.76 -9.07 -0.92
N PHE A 71 -6.68 -8.55 -0.32
CA PHE A 71 -5.59 -7.93 -1.07
C PHE A 71 -4.97 -8.90 -2.08
N ILE A 72 -4.78 -10.19 -1.70
CA ILE A 72 -4.27 -11.21 -2.63
C ILE A 72 -5.25 -11.45 -3.78
N ALA A 73 -6.56 -11.49 -3.50
CA ALA A 73 -7.60 -11.79 -4.48
C ALA A 73 -7.88 -10.62 -5.44
N ASP A 74 -7.75 -9.39 -4.97
CA ASP A 74 -8.08 -8.16 -5.71
C ASP A 74 -6.95 -7.70 -6.63
N LYS A 75 -5.71 -8.17 -6.42
CA LYS A 75 -4.54 -7.71 -7.19
C LYS A 75 -4.10 -8.70 -8.27
N GLU A 76 -3.67 -8.13 -9.40
CA GLU A 76 -2.91 -8.86 -10.42
C GLU A 76 -1.44 -8.92 -10.02
N TRP A 77 -0.85 -10.11 -10.02
CA TRP A 77 0.51 -10.36 -9.59
C TRP A 77 1.43 -10.68 -10.76
N GLN A 78 2.48 -9.90 -10.94
CA GLN A 78 3.45 -10.07 -12.01
C GLN A 78 4.89 -10.11 -11.46
N GLY A 79 5.71 -11.01 -11.97
CA GLY A 79 7.14 -11.03 -11.70
C GLY A 79 7.93 -10.38 -12.85
N ALA A 80 8.86 -9.51 -12.54
CA ALA A 80 9.79 -8.92 -13.49
C ALA A 80 11.14 -9.64 -13.37
N GLY A 81 11.34 -10.69 -14.15
CA GLY A 81 12.55 -11.53 -14.08
C GLY A 81 12.55 -12.55 -12.94
N ILE A 82 11.42 -12.76 -12.28
CA ILE A 82 11.21 -13.73 -11.21
C ILE A 82 9.83 -14.35 -11.31
N GLY A 83 9.68 -15.62 -10.90
CA GLY A 83 8.35 -16.24 -10.73
C GLY A 83 7.71 -15.73 -9.42
N VAL A 84 6.41 -15.46 -9.46
CA VAL A 84 5.67 -15.02 -8.27
C VAL A 84 5.26 -16.25 -7.45
N ALA A 85 5.87 -16.43 -6.29
CA ALA A 85 5.51 -17.45 -5.31
C ALA A 85 4.37 -16.96 -4.39
N GLU A 86 3.59 -17.90 -3.82
CA GLU A 86 2.52 -17.56 -2.87
C GLU A 86 3.04 -16.82 -1.62
N GLU A 87 4.23 -17.17 -1.17
CA GLU A 87 4.91 -16.53 -0.04
C GLU A 87 5.14 -15.04 -0.30
N MET A 88 5.50 -14.65 -1.52
CA MET A 88 5.67 -13.26 -1.93
C MET A 88 4.34 -12.50 -1.82
N LYS A 89 3.25 -13.07 -2.33
CA LYS A 89 1.91 -12.48 -2.24
C LYS A 89 1.49 -12.29 -0.79
N VAL A 90 1.70 -13.31 0.05
CA VAL A 90 1.32 -13.28 1.46
C VAL A 90 2.08 -12.19 2.23
N LEU A 91 3.39 -12.03 2.03
CA LEU A 91 4.17 -11.03 2.76
C LEU A 91 3.87 -9.61 2.30
N VAL A 92 3.72 -9.36 0.99
CA VAL A 92 3.26 -8.03 0.51
C VAL A 92 1.86 -7.71 1.04
N ALA A 93 0.94 -8.69 0.99
CA ALA A 93 -0.41 -8.50 1.51
C ALA A 93 -0.45 -8.33 3.03
N ALA A 94 0.46 -8.95 3.78
CA ALA A 94 0.60 -8.74 5.23
C ALA A 94 1.08 -7.32 5.55
N THR A 95 1.98 -6.76 4.76
CA THR A 95 2.41 -5.36 4.88
C THR A 95 1.25 -4.41 4.55
N ALA A 96 0.46 -4.72 3.50
CA ALA A 96 -0.75 -3.96 3.19
C ALA A 96 -1.78 -4.06 4.34
N ALA A 97 -1.99 -5.24 4.91
CA ALA A 97 -2.89 -5.43 6.04
C ALA A 97 -2.44 -4.64 7.28
N GLN A 98 -1.14 -4.57 7.55
CA GLN A 98 -0.59 -3.74 8.62
C GLN A 98 -0.94 -2.26 8.42
N LEU A 99 -0.75 -1.73 7.23
CA LEU A 99 -1.05 -0.32 6.91
C LEU A 99 -2.55 -0.03 6.94
N LEU A 100 -3.35 -0.92 6.36
CA LEU A 100 -4.79 -0.72 6.15
C LEU A 100 -5.66 -1.14 7.34
N PHE A 101 -5.07 -1.68 8.40
CA PHE A 101 -5.79 -2.30 9.51
C PHE A 101 -6.80 -1.38 10.21
N GLY A 102 -6.52 -0.09 10.28
CA GLY A 102 -7.40 0.90 10.90
C GLY A 102 -8.58 1.37 10.04
N PHE A 103 -8.64 0.99 8.75
CA PHE A 103 -9.69 1.40 7.81
C PHE A 103 -10.71 0.28 7.62
N ASP A 104 -12.00 0.63 7.52
CA ASP A 104 -13.05 -0.36 7.35
C ASP A 104 -13.17 -0.89 5.91
N ASP A 105 -12.94 -0.06 4.90
CA ASP A 105 -13.14 -0.43 3.49
C ASP A 105 -12.15 0.26 2.52
N VAL A 106 -10.88 0.36 2.91
CA VAL A 106 -9.82 0.86 2.02
C VAL A 106 -9.04 -0.31 1.44
N ARG A 107 -9.03 -0.45 0.10
CA ARG A 107 -8.48 -1.59 -0.62
C ARG A 107 -7.37 -1.25 -1.58
N LEU A 108 -7.03 0.02 -1.75
CA LEU A 108 -6.13 0.53 -2.81
C LEU A 108 -6.62 0.09 -4.20
N ASP A 109 -7.90 0.34 -4.50
CA ASP A 109 -8.58 -0.14 -5.72
C ASP A 109 -7.99 0.45 -7.00
N HIS A 110 -7.41 1.64 -6.93
CA HIS A 110 -6.73 2.27 -8.06
C HIS A 110 -5.49 1.48 -8.49
N PHE A 111 -4.83 0.81 -7.55
CA PHE A 111 -3.63 0.03 -7.80
C PHE A 111 -3.98 -1.45 -8.01
N GLU A 112 -4.34 -1.79 -9.24
CA GLU A 112 -4.79 -3.14 -9.58
C GLU A 112 -3.63 -4.15 -9.69
N ARG A 113 -2.39 -3.69 -9.95
CA ARG A 113 -1.26 -4.56 -10.26
C ARG A 113 -0.08 -4.39 -9.31
N ILE A 114 0.44 -5.53 -8.86
CA ILE A 114 1.69 -5.62 -8.08
C ILE A 114 2.77 -6.28 -8.95
N ILE A 115 3.89 -5.59 -9.16
CA ILE A 115 5.04 -6.11 -9.89
C ILE A 115 6.19 -6.36 -8.91
N LEU A 116 6.68 -7.60 -8.89
CA LEU A 116 7.78 -8.01 -8.02
C LEU A 116 9.08 -8.13 -8.82
N HIS A 117 10.10 -7.41 -8.41
CA HIS A 117 11.47 -7.55 -8.88
C HIS A 117 12.27 -8.44 -7.93
N PRO A 118 13.28 -9.21 -8.40
CA PRO A 118 14.09 -10.03 -7.49
C PRO A 118 14.87 -9.19 -6.47
N ASP A 119 15.47 -8.08 -6.93
CA ASP A 119 16.26 -7.12 -6.15
C ASP A 119 15.99 -5.70 -6.63
N SER A 120 16.68 -4.71 -6.04
CA SER A 120 16.67 -3.33 -6.52
C SER A 120 16.94 -3.27 -8.02
N TYR A 121 16.21 -2.47 -8.75
CA TYR A 121 16.23 -2.42 -10.21
C TYR A 121 16.41 -1.00 -10.73
N ARG A 122 16.84 -0.88 -11.98
CA ARG A 122 17.00 0.42 -12.63
C ARG A 122 15.77 0.76 -13.44
N SER A 123 15.22 1.97 -13.22
CA SER A 123 14.02 2.47 -13.89
C SER A 123 14.24 3.89 -14.41
N GLY A 124 13.38 4.30 -15.36
CA GLY A 124 13.38 5.62 -15.96
C GLY A 124 14.54 5.86 -16.94
N ARG A 125 14.48 7.03 -17.63
CA ARG A 125 15.49 7.40 -18.65
C ARG A 125 16.91 7.54 -18.10
N LYS A 126 17.06 7.88 -16.81
CA LYS A 126 18.35 8.08 -16.13
C LYS A 126 18.89 6.80 -15.49
N GLY A 127 18.15 5.68 -15.55
CA GLY A 127 18.55 4.42 -14.94
C GLY A 127 18.75 4.52 -13.41
N THR A 128 17.92 5.30 -12.72
CA THR A 128 17.97 5.43 -11.26
C THR A 128 17.69 4.08 -10.62
N LEU A 129 18.42 3.75 -9.55
CA LEU A 129 18.23 2.55 -8.78
C LEU A 129 17.01 2.73 -7.87
N HIS A 130 16.06 1.81 -7.94
CA HIS A 130 14.84 1.79 -7.14
C HIS A 130 14.74 0.48 -6.36
N GLN A 131 14.29 0.56 -5.12
CA GLN A 131 13.90 -0.57 -4.28
C GLN A 131 12.41 -0.88 -4.43
N GLY A 132 11.62 0.14 -4.79
CA GLY A 132 10.22 0.10 -5.15
C GLY A 132 9.82 1.32 -5.95
N GLU A 133 8.62 1.36 -6.46
CA GLU A 133 8.08 2.50 -7.21
C GLU A 133 6.56 2.38 -7.31
N VAL A 134 5.84 3.45 -7.01
CA VAL A 134 4.41 3.55 -7.28
C VAL A 134 4.18 4.38 -8.52
N ARG A 135 3.40 3.86 -9.48
CA ARG A 135 3.00 4.56 -10.71
C ARG A 135 1.49 4.78 -10.73
N PRO A 136 1.01 5.91 -10.19
CA PRO A 136 -0.43 6.16 -10.07
C PRO A 136 -1.14 6.16 -11.43
N THR A 137 -0.56 6.74 -12.47
CA THR A 137 -1.16 6.77 -13.81
C THR A 137 -1.31 5.41 -14.46
N ALA A 138 -0.55 4.40 -14.02
CA ALA A 138 -0.60 3.04 -14.51
C ALA A 138 -1.33 2.07 -13.57
N GLY A 139 -1.72 2.51 -12.37
CA GLY A 139 -2.33 1.66 -11.35
C GLY A 139 -1.39 0.54 -10.85
N VAL A 140 -0.09 0.82 -10.71
CA VAL A 140 0.93 -0.21 -10.44
C VAL A 140 1.73 0.14 -9.20
N ILE A 141 1.96 -0.88 -8.35
CA ILE A 141 2.95 -0.85 -7.27
C ILE A 141 4.05 -1.85 -7.64
N MET A 142 5.30 -1.40 -7.65
CA MET A 142 6.48 -2.23 -7.87
C MET A 142 7.29 -2.35 -6.60
N VAL A 143 7.72 -3.56 -6.26
CA VAL A 143 8.46 -3.84 -5.03
C VAL A 143 9.63 -4.79 -5.34
N SER A 144 10.81 -4.47 -4.84
CA SER A 144 11.94 -5.39 -4.79
C SER A 144 11.70 -6.44 -3.69
N TRP A 145 11.71 -7.71 -4.08
CA TRP A 145 11.54 -8.82 -3.12
C TRP A 145 12.68 -8.89 -2.12
N GLY A 146 13.93 -8.73 -2.59
CA GLY A 146 15.10 -8.72 -1.70
C GLY A 146 15.05 -7.59 -0.68
N ASP A 147 14.62 -6.38 -1.08
CA ASP A 147 14.49 -5.24 -0.17
C ASP A 147 13.30 -5.42 0.80
N LEU A 148 12.18 -5.99 0.35
CA LEU A 148 11.07 -6.35 1.22
C LEU A 148 11.51 -7.31 2.33
N LEU A 149 12.26 -8.37 1.98
CA LEU A 149 12.78 -9.32 2.96
C LEU A 149 13.78 -8.67 3.94
N ARG A 150 14.56 -7.68 3.50
CA ARG A 150 15.44 -6.91 4.40
C ARG A 150 14.63 -6.15 5.46
N GLY A 151 13.54 -5.48 5.06
CA GLY A 151 12.61 -4.84 6.01
C GLY A 151 12.00 -5.82 7.01
N TYR A 152 11.60 -7.01 6.56
CA TYR A 152 11.13 -8.06 7.48
C TYR A 152 12.22 -8.57 8.41
N GLY A 153 13.48 -8.60 7.96
CA GLY A 153 14.63 -9.03 8.75
C GLY A 153 15.08 -8.04 9.82
N ASN A 154 14.81 -6.74 9.62
CA ASN A 154 15.16 -5.67 10.57
C ASN A 154 14.00 -4.70 10.82
N PRO A 155 12.97 -5.11 11.57
CA PRO A 155 11.72 -4.34 11.73
C PRO A 155 11.83 -3.20 12.77
N ARG A 156 13.01 -2.59 12.94
CA ARG A 156 13.27 -1.53 13.93
C ARG A 156 14.24 -0.46 13.45
N ASP A 157 14.61 -0.45 12.17
CA ASP A 157 15.56 0.52 11.65
C ASP A 157 14.90 1.74 10.97
N GLY A 158 13.59 1.70 10.80
CA GLY A 158 12.83 2.76 10.12
C GLY A 158 13.04 2.73 8.61
N HIS A 159 13.35 1.56 8.03
CA HIS A 159 13.57 1.37 6.61
C HIS A 159 12.87 0.10 6.10
N ASN A 160 11.66 0.25 5.59
CA ASN A 160 10.83 -0.83 5.10
C ASN A 160 10.20 -0.49 3.76
N VAL A 161 10.78 -1.01 2.68
CA VAL A 161 10.33 -0.72 1.32
C VAL A 161 8.87 -1.10 1.09
N GLY A 162 8.39 -2.18 1.70
CA GLY A 162 6.99 -2.59 1.58
C GLY A 162 6.03 -1.55 2.17
N LEU A 163 6.32 -1.08 3.40
CA LEU A 163 5.55 0.00 4.03
C LEU A 163 5.66 1.30 3.23
N HIS A 164 6.86 1.63 2.74
CA HIS A 164 7.13 2.83 1.96
C HIS A 164 6.26 2.90 0.70
N GLU A 165 6.30 1.86 -0.14
CA GLU A 165 5.56 1.85 -1.39
C GLU A 165 4.04 1.77 -1.17
N LEU A 166 3.60 0.99 -0.17
CA LEU A 166 2.17 0.94 0.17
C LEU A 166 1.67 2.25 0.79
N ALA A 167 2.51 2.98 1.53
CA ALA A 167 2.19 4.32 2.00
C ALA A 167 2.04 5.32 0.84
N HIS A 168 2.92 5.26 -0.17
CA HIS A 168 2.72 6.02 -1.41
C HIS A 168 1.41 5.65 -2.09
N ALA A 169 1.11 4.36 -2.21
CA ALA A 169 -0.15 3.91 -2.79
C ALA A 169 -1.35 4.47 -2.02
N LEU A 170 -1.34 4.44 -0.69
CA LEU A 170 -2.40 5.01 0.16
C LEU A 170 -2.54 6.53 -0.03
N TRP A 171 -1.42 7.25 -0.10
CA TRP A 171 -1.39 8.69 -0.34
C TRP A 171 -1.99 9.08 -1.69
N PHE A 172 -1.64 8.33 -2.74
CA PHE A 172 -2.17 8.56 -4.09
C PHE A 172 -3.61 8.07 -4.24
N GLU A 173 -3.99 6.95 -3.63
CA GLU A 173 -5.37 6.48 -3.59
C GLU A 173 -6.32 7.55 -3.06
N HIS A 174 -5.94 8.20 -1.94
CA HIS A 174 -6.71 9.30 -1.39
C HIS A 174 -6.85 10.47 -2.37
N LYS A 175 -5.77 10.88 -3.04
CA LYS A 175 -5.79 11.98 -4.01
C LYS A 175 -6.58 11.68 -5.28
N LEU A 176 -6.64 10.41 -5.69
CA LEU A 176 -7.32 9.98 -6.90
C LEU A 176 -8.80 9.61 -6.66
N SER A 177 -9.19 9.51 -5.40
CA SER A 177 -10.56 9.16 -4.99
C SER A 177 -11.40 10.41 -4.69
N GLU A 178 -11.11 11.57 -5.30
CA GLU A 178 -11.82 12.84 -5.06
C GLU A 178 -13.35 12.75 -5.25
N ASP A 179 -13.82 11.84 -6.12
CA ASP A 179 -15.25 11.58 -6.34
C ASP A 179 -15.89 10.65 -5.29
N LYS A 180 -15.10 10.04 -4.39
CA LYS A 180 -15.59 9.19 -3.29
C LYS A 180 -15.43 9.94 -1.97
N ALA A 181 -16.18 9.52 -0.95
CA ALA A 181 -15.97 10.06 0.39
C ALA A 181 -14.50 9.87 0.82
N PRO A 182 -13.82 10.95 1.26
CA PRO A 182 -12.41 10.86 1.62
C PRO A 182 -12.22 9.92 2.81
N PHE A 183 -11.40 8.90 2.67
CA PHE A 183 -11.11 7.96 3.76
C PHE A 183 -10.09 8.52 4.77
N LEU A 184 -9.26 9.49 4.37
CA LEU A 184 -8.48 10.30 5.30
C LEU A 184 -9.30 11.53 5.69
N HIS A 185 -9.50 11.70 6.99
CA HIS A 185 -10.30 12.82 7.50
C HIS A 185 -9.68 14.16 7.08
N PRO A 186 -10.42 15.07 6.41
CA PRO A 186 -9.85 16.30 5.82
C PRO A 186 -9.11 17.19 6.83
N GLU A 187 -9.64 17.31 8.05
CA GLU A 187 -9.00 18.11 9.11
C GLU A 187 -7.67 17.50 9.58
N LEU A 188 -7.59 16.17 9.68
CA LEU A 188 -6.35 15.49 10.03
C LEU A 188 -5.33 15.59 8.91
N LEU A 189 -5.78 15.47 7.66
CA LEU A 189 -4.91 15.63 6.50
C LEU A 189 -4.34 17.05 6.42
N GLN A 190 -5.15 18.10 6.67
CA GLN A 190 -4.66 19.47 6.67
C GLN A 190 -3.66 19.69 7.79
N ARG A 191 -3.95 19.22 9.01
CA ARG A 191 -2.99 19.28 10.12
C ARG A 191 -1.70 18.54 9.82
N TRP A 192 -1.80 17.39 9.16
CA TRP A 192 -0.62 16.64 8.70
C TRP A 192 0.23 17.49 7.76
N ILE A 193 -0.37 18.10 6.74
CA ILE A 193 0.34 18.93 5.75
C ILE A 193 1.03 20.10 6.43
N ASP A 194 0.34 20.81 7.33
CA ASP A 194 0.88 21.98 8.03
C ASP A 194 2.12 21.64 8.90
N HIS A 195 2.07 20.53 9.63
CA HIS A 195 3.21 20.05 10.43
C HIS A 195 4.35 19.47 9.57
N ALA A 196 3.99 18.72 8.52
CA ALA A 196 4.96 18.08 7.63
C ALA A 196 5.78 19.11 6.85
N ASP A 197 5.19 20.20 6.36
CA ASP A 197 5.92 21.25 5.64
C ASP A 197 7.00 21.87 6.51
N GLY A 198 6.70 22.16 7.78
CA GLY A 198 7.68 22.67 8.73
C GLY A 198 8.82 21.69 8.99
N GLU A 199 8.51 20.40 9.12
CA GLU A 199 9.52 19.38 9.39
C GLU A 199 10.36 19.04 8.14
N ILE A 200 9.76 19.02 6.95
CA ILE A 200 10.48 18.89 5.67
C ILE A 200 11.53 19.98 5.54
N GLU A 201 11.17 21.23 5.88
CA GLU A 201 12.12 22.33 5.84
C GLU A 201 13.23 22.19 6.89
N ARG A 202 12.92 21.70 8.09
CA ARG A 202 13.93 21.40 9.11
C ARG A 202 14.90 20.32 8.65
N ILE A 203 14.42 19.26 8.01
CA ILE A 203 15.25 18.19 7.43
C ILE A 203 16.20 18.78 6.37
N ARG A 204 15.65 19.55 5.42
CA ARG A 204 16.45 20.19 4.35
C ARG A 204 17.57 21.09 4.88
N ASN A 205 17.33 21.73 6.02
CA ASN A 205 18.29 22.60 6.70
C ASN A 205 19.21 21.86 7.69
N GLY A 206 19.14 20.53 7.79
CA GLY A 206 19.92 19.71 8.72
C GLY A 206 19.56 19.93 10.20
N ARG A 207 18.38 20.48 10.47
CA ARG A 207 17.87 20.81 11.83
C ARG A 207 16.99 19.72 12.43
N SER A 208 16.68 18.68 11.69
CA SER A 208 15.99 17.48 12.16
C SER A 208 16.79 16.24 11.81
N ARG A 209 16.77 15.23 12.71
CA ARG A 209 17.56 14.00 12.56
C ARG A 209 16.76 12.74 12.79
N LEU A 210 15.46 12.84 13.10
CA LEU A 210 14.61 11.67 13.30
C LEU A 210 14.49 10.90 11.99
N PHE A 211 14.01 11.57 10.95
CA PHE A 211 13.83 10.97 9.64
C PHE A 211 15.10 11.13 8.79
N ARG A 212 15.34 10.18 7.89
CA ARG A 212 16.40 10.28 6.89
C ARG A 212 16.17 11.48 5.94
N GLU A 213 17.25 12.03 5.36
CA GLU A 213 17.22 13.20 4.47
C GLU A 213 16.22 13.06 3.32
N TYR A 214 15.99 11.84 2.85
CA TYR A 214 15.04 11.52 1.79
C TYR A 214 13.61 11.98 2.11
N ALA A 215 13.20 11.97 3.38
CA ALA A 215 11.91 12.51 3.81
C ALA A 215 11.75 14.02 3.51
N GLY A 216 12.85 14.75 3.38
CA GLY A 216 12.84 16.16 2.99
C GLY A 216 12.52 16.44 1.52
N THR A 217 12.33 15.42 0.68
CA THR A 217 12.13 15.58 -0.78
C THR A 217 10.80 16.26 -1.11
N ASN A 218 9.70 15.74 -0.60
CA ASN A 218 8.34 16.25 -0.79
C ASN A 218 7.36 15.60 0.21
N GLN A 219 6.11 16.03 0.21
CA GLN A 219 5.06 15.54 1.10
C GLN A 219 4.80 14.03 0.99
N ALA A 220 4.86 13.45 -0.22
CA ALA A 220 4.61 12.03 -0.41
C ALA A 220 5.75 11.17 0.18
N GLU A 221 7.02 11.60 -0.02
CA GLU A 221 8.18 10.93 0.58
C GLU A 221 8.21 11.10 2.09
N PHE A 222 7.82 12.28 2.58
CA PHE A 222 7.71 12.52 4.01
C PHE A 222 6.68 11.59 4.65
N PHE A 223 5.50 11.46 4.04
CA PHE A 223 4.46 10.55 4.50
C PHE A 223 4.92 9.09 4.52
N ALA A 224 5.55 8.63 3.43
CA ALA A 224 6.04 7.27 3.32
C ALA A 224 7.09 6.94 4.39
N VAL A 225 8.08 7.82 4.59
CA VAL A 225 9.10 7.64 5.64
C VAL A 225 8.47 7.70 7.04
N ALA A 226 7.54 8.62 7.27
CA ALA A 226 6.85 8.70 8.56
C ALA A 226 6.05 7.42 8.88
N VAL A 227 5.43 6.79 7.88
CA VAL A 227 4.73 5.50 8.03
C VAL A 227 5.70 4.38 8.39
N GLU A 228 6.91 4.34 7.81
CA GLU A 228 7.93 3.37 8.19
C GLU A 228 8.29 3.52 9.68
N TYR A 229 8.58 4.73 10.15
CA TYR A 229 8.90 5.01 11.56
C TYR A 229 7.71 4.76 12.49
N PHE A 230 6.50 5.05 12.04
CA PHE A 230 5.27 4.82 12.79
C PHE A 230 5.10 3.36 13.20
N PHE A 231 5.41 2.42 12.31
CA PHE A 231 5.29 1.01 12.60
C PHE A 231 6.56 0.38 13.20
N GLU A 232 7.74 0.89 12.89
CA GLU A 232 9.00 0.28 13.29
C GLU A 232 9.64 0.95 14.50
N ARG A 233 9.46 2.28 14.66
CA ARG A 233 10.06 3.11 15.73
C ARG A 233 9.04 4.05 16.37
N PRO A 234 7.83 3.57 16.75
CA PRO A 234 6.74 4.44 17.22
C PRO A 234 7.10 5.27 18.45
N GLY A 235 7.82 4.69 19.42
CA GLY A 235 8.22 5.38 20.63
C GLY A 235 9.18 6.54 20.36
N GLU A 236 10.14 6.38 19.46
CA GLU A 236 11.05 7.45 19.06
C GLU A 236 10.32 8.54 18.26
N PHE A 237 9.44 8.15 17.33
CA PHE A 237 8.63 9.10 16.57
C PHE A 237 7.73 9.93 17.51
N ASN A 238 7.05 9.29 18.46
CA ASN A 238 6.21 9.98 19.44
C ASN A 238 7.02 10.91 20.37
N ALA A 239 8.23 10.52 20.75
CA ALA A 239 9.09 11.34 21.63
C ALA A 239 9.61 12.59 20.90
N GLU A 240 10.02 12.48 19.64
CA GLU A 240 10.66 13.58 18.90
C GLU A 240 9.63 14.49 18.20
N LEU A 241 8.53 13.94 17.68
CA LEU A 241 7.51 14.66 16.91
C LEU A 241 6.08 14.27 17.37
N PRO A 242 5.70 14.53 18.63
CA PRO A 242 4.44 14.03 19.22
C PRO A 242 3.18 14.51 18.50
N GLU A 243 3.18 15.72 17.94
CA GLU A 243 2.03 16.25 17.22
C GLU A 243 1.82 15.53 15.89
N LEU A 244 2.90 15.34 15.12
CA LEU A 244 2.86 14.56 13.85
C LEU A 244 2.47 13.10 14.11
N TYR A 245 3.04 12.49 15.16
CA TYR A 245 2.68 11.13 15.56
C TYR A 245 1.20 11.01 15.90
N THR A 246 0.66 11.95 16.69
CA THR A 246 -0.76 11.95 17.08
C THR A 246 -1.67 12.14 15.86
N VAL A 247 -1.32 13.03 14.94
CA VAL A 247 -2.07 13.23 13.69
C VAL A 247 -2.05 11.96 12.85
N LEU A 248 -0.89 11.31 12.71
CA LEU A 248 -0.77 10.06 11.94
C LEU A 248 -1.54 8.91 12.59
N CYS A 249 -1.57 8.81 13.93
CA CYS A 249 -2.44 7.88 14.64
C CYS A 249 -3.90 8.07 14.25
N GLY A 250 -4.38 9.30 14.19
CA GLY A 250 -5.74 9.62 13.76
C GLY A 250 -6.00 9.31 12.29
N MET A 251 -5.05 9.65 11.42
CA MET A 251 -5.17 9.40 9.97
C MET A 251 -5.24 7.89 9.65
N LEU A 252 -4.40 7.08 10.30
CA LEU A 252 -4.36 5.63 10.09
C LEU A 252 -5.33 4.86 11.01
N ASN A 253 -5.96 5.54 11.97
CA ASN A 253 -6.78 4.94 13.02
C ASN A 253 -6.05 3.76 13.73
N GLN A 254 -4.77 3.94 14.04
CA GLN A 254 -3.91 2.94 14.68
C GLN A 254 -3.01 3.60 15.73
N PHE A 255 -2.61 2.83 16.76
CA PHE A 255 -1.83 3.31 17.89
C PHE A 255 -0.71 2.31 18.24
N PRO A 256 0.37 2.21 17.45
CA PRO A 256 1.41 1.18 17.62
C PRO A 256 2.13 1.23 18.98
N ASP A 257 2.31 2.43 19.54
CA ASP A 257 3.00 2.62 20.81
C ASP A 257 2.20 2.03 22.01
N LYS A 258 0.87 2.02 21.93
CA LYS A 258 0.00 1.41 22.95
C LYS A 258 -0.05 -0.11 22.86
N ALA A 259 0.21 -0.68 21.71
CA ALA A 259 0.22 -2.14 21.50
C ALA A 259 1.47 -2.82 22.12
N SER A 260 2.52 -2.05 22.41
CA SER A 260 3.72 -2.55 23.09
C SER A 260 3.59 -2.61 24.62
N LEU A 261 2.48 -2.14 25.18
CA LEU A 261 2.20 -2.08 26.63
C LEU A 261 1.16 -3.12 27.08
N SER A 262 0.63 -3.95 26.18
CA SER A 262 -0.32 -5.05 26.44
C SER A 262 0.31 -6.41 26.18
#